data_241d07dba3c621318022acbbeeaca8f4
#
_entry.id   241d07dba3c621318022acbbeeaca8f4
#
_cell.length_a   1.000
_cell.length_b   1.000
_cell.length_c   1.000
_cell.angle_alpha   90.00
_cell.angle_beta   90.00
_cell.angle_gamma   90.00
#
_symmetry.space_group_name_H-M   'P 1'
#
loop_
_entity.id
_entity.type
_entity.pdbx_description
1 polymer ?
#
loop_
_entity_poly.entity_id
_entity_poly.type
_entity_poly.pdbx_seq_one_letter_code
_entity_poly.pdbx_strand_id
1 'polypeptide(L)'
;MRPSQVRRKLSFGLALLPLALAAAVAVRAQGVDLAALTAYRLDGELLLDFDARLTLPGSVEDALQRGVPVYFVAQATLYRHRWYWRDERVARVQRSWRVAYQPLTSNWRVGFGGFNQSYPTLGEALAAASRSTGWKVADTAQLDGDSR
;
A
#
# COMPACT_ATOMS: atom_id res chain seq x y z
N MET A 1 28.11 -19.19 15.21
CA MET A 1 27.42 -18.46 14.15
C MET A 1 26.30 -17.65 14.76
N ARG A 2 26.42 -16.35 14.75
CA ARG A 2 25.31 -15.50 15.17
C ARG A 2 24.32 -15.38 14.02
N PRO A 3 23.04 -15.62 14.22
CA PRO A 3 22.06 -15.35 13.17
C PRO A 3 22.10 -13.86 12.85
N SER A 4 22.32 -13.55 11.59
CA SER A 4 22.21 -12.18 11.12
C SER A 4 20.83 -11.64 11.46
N GLN A 5 20.79 -10.70 12.38
CA GLN A 5 19.56 -10.01 12.74
C GLN A 5 19.13 -9.19 11.53
N VAL A 6 18.24 -9.74 10.74
CA VAL A 6 17.57 -9.01 9.70
C VAL A 6 16.58 -8.04 10.39
N ARG A 7 17.05 -6.83 10.65
CA ARG A 7 16.11 -5.76 11.01
C ARG A 7 15.32 -5.41 9.77
N ARG A 8 14.11 -5.91 9.75
CA ARG A 8 13.15 -5.61 8.71
C ARG A 8 12.60 -4.22 8.97
N LYS A 9 13.21 -3.22 8.36
CA LYS A 9 12.57 -1.92 8.26
C LYS A 9 11.61 -1.97 7.08
N LEU A 10 10.36 -2.21 7.37
CA LEU A 10 9.29 -2.02 6.42
C LEU A 10 8.96 -0.53 6.41
N SER A 11 9.40 0.16 5.36
CA SER A 11 8.92 1.51 5.08
C SER A 11 7.62 1.39 4.31
N PHE A 12 6.55 1.72 4.95
CA PHE A 12 5.22 1.70 4.35
C PHE A 12 4.77 3.12 4.07
N GLY A 13 4.53 3.42 2.80
CA GLY A 13 3.97 4.70 2.37
C GLY A 13 2.71 4.46 1.58
N LEU A 14 1.57 4.92 2.09
CA LEU A 14 0.35 5.09 1.30
C LEU A 14 0.40 6.47 0.68
N ALA A 15 0.43 6.52 -0.64
CA ALA A 15 0.39 7.76 -1.40
C ALA A 15 -0.90 7.82 -2.20
N LEU A 16 -1.60 8.95 -2.11
CA LEU A 16 -2.68 9.30 -2.99
C LEU A 16 -2.04 9.91 -4.23
N LEU A 17 -2.29 9.30 -5.41
CA LEU A 17 -1.83 9.84 -6.69
C LEU A 17 -3.02 10.45 -7.45
N PRO A 18 -3.34 11.72 -7.26
CA PRO A 18 -4.01 12.47 -8.31
C PRO A 18 -3.00 12.69 -9.42
N LEU A 19 -3.44 13.00 -10.61
CA LEU A 19 -2.61 13.27 -11.81
C LEU A 19 -1.47 14.28 -11.58
N ALA A 20 -1.40 14.96 -10.42
CA ALA A 20 -0.32 15.86 -10.04
C ALA A 20 0.51 15.25 -8.90
N LEU A 21 1.76 14.93 -9.18
CA LEU A 21 2.74 14.40 -8.23
C LEU A 21 2.87 15.22 -6.93
N ALA A 22 2.70 16.55 -7.00
CA ALA A 22 2.78 17.45 -5.86
C ALA A 22 1.61 17.24 -4.85
N ALA A 23 0.41 16.92 -5.35
CA ALA A 23 -0.74 16.67 -4.49
C ALA A 23 -0.63 15.32 -3.77
N ALA A 24 0.02 14.33 -4.37
CA ALA A 24 0.26 13.02 -3.76
C ALA A 24 1.19 13.12 -2.53
N VAL A 25 2.18 14.00 -2.56
CA VAL A 25 3.10 14.21 -1.44
C VAL A 25 2.41 14.89 -0.25
N ALA A 26 1.53 15.85 -0.51
CA ALA A 26 0.78 16.54 0.54
C ALA A 26 -0.21 15.62 1.27
N VAL A 27 -0.87 14.72 0.55
CA VAL A 27 -1.82 13.74 1.12
C VAL A 27 -1.10 12.63 1.88
N ARG A 28 0.13 12.30 1.49
CA ARG A 28 0.97 11.29 2.15
C ARG A 28 1.29 11.63 3.60
N ALA A 29 1.44 12.90 3.95
CA ALA A 29 1.76 13.37 5.29
C ALA A 29 0.52 13.49 6.20
N GLN A 30 -0.70 13.53 5.62
CA GLN A 30 -1.95 13.78 6.34
C GLN A 30 -3.02 12.78 5.92
N GLY A 31 -3.59 12.09 6.89
CA GLY A 31 -4.79 11.30 6.65
C GLY A 31 -4.58 9.82 6.38
N VAL A 32 -3.40 9.30 6.60
CA VAL A 32 -3.17 7.85 6.59
C VAL A 32 -2.69 7.38 7.95
N ASP A 33 -3.48 6.54 8.58
CA ASP A 33 -3.16 5.89 9.85
C ASP A 33 -3.06 4.39 9.63
N LEU A 34 -1.87 3.83 9.84
CA LEU A 34 -1.65 2.40 9.72
C LEU A 34 -2.10 1.70 11.01
N ALA A 35 -3.27 1.06 10.95
CA ALA A 35 -3.86 0.41 12.10
C ALA A 35 -3.22 -0.95 12.40
N ALA A 36 -2.82 -1.69 11.36
CA ALA A 36 -2.20 -2.99 11.49
C ALA A 36 -1.25 -3.28 10.34
N LEU A 37 -0.13 -3.92 10.65
CA LEU A 37 0.85 -4.38 9.67
C LEU A 37 1.44 -5.69 10.16
N THR A 38 1.31 -6.75 9.38
CA THR A 38 1.85 -8.07 9.69
C THR A 38 2.62 -8.62 8.49
N ALA A 39 3.85 -9.05 8.73
CA ALA A 39 4.67 -9.73 7.74
C ALA A 39 4.86 -11.19 8.16
N TYR A 40 4.67 -12.12 7.25
CA TYR A 40 4.80 -13.54 7.51
C TYR A 40 5.37 -14.29 6.31
N ARG A 41 5.91 -15.47 6.58
CA ARG A 41 6.42 -16.36 5.53
C ARG A 41 5.44 -17.49 5.29
N LEU A 42 5.16 -17.76 4.03
CA LEU A 42 4.30 -18.86 3.60
C LEU A 42 4.78 -19.37 2.24
N ASP A 43 4.99 -20.68 2.13
CA ASP A 43 5.35 -21.36 0.88
C ASP A 43 6.55 -20.72 0.14
N GLY A 44 7.59 -20.34 0.88
CA GLY A 44 8.79 -19.74 0.31
C GLY A 44 8.63 -18.26 -0.09
N GLU A 45 7.56 -17.62 0.32
CA GLU A 45 7.26 -16.22 0.03
C GLU A 45 7.16 -15.40 1.31
N LEU A 46 7.57 -14.15 1.24
CA LEU A 46 7.27 -13.14 2.26
C LEU A 46 6.00 -12.41 1.87
N LEU A 47 5.00 -12.52 2.72
CA LEU A 47 3.69 -11.91 2.51
C LEU A 47 3.46 -10.82 3.54
N LEU A 48 2.65 -9.84 3.14
CA LEU A 48 2.31 -8.68 3.95
C LEU A 48 0.80 -8.50 4.01
N ASP A 49 0.29 -8.37 5.22
CA ASP A 49 -1.08 -7.93 5.47
C ASP A 49 -1.06 -6.55 6.11
N PHE A 50 -1.93 -5.68 5.67
CA PHE A 50 -2.08 -4.38 6.31
C PHE A 50 -3.53 -3.93 6.35
N ASP A 51 -3.81 -3.08 7.32
CA ASP A 51 -5.06 -2.36 7.47
C ASP A 51 -4.73 -0.89 7.81
N ALA A 52 -5.21 0.02 6.99
CA ALA A 52 -4.99 1.44 7.18
C ALA A 52 -6.31 2.19 7.21
N ARG A 53 -6.33 3.32 7.89
CA ARG A 53 -7.45 4.25 7.90
C ARG A 53 -7.10 5.45 7.04
N LEU A 54 -7.95 5.74 6.08
CA LEU A 54 -7.78 6.87 5.17
C LEU A 54 -8.75 7.98 5.55
N THR A 55 -8.20 9.16 5.80
CA THR A 55 -8.97 10.39 5.96
C THR A 55 -8.64 11.31 4.79
N LEU A 56 -9.61 11.57 3.94
CA LEU A 56 -9.40 12.39 2.76
C LEU A 56 -9.49 13.88 3.09
N PRO A 57 -8.58 14.71 2.54
CA PRO A 57 -8.80 16.16 2.49
C PRO A 57 -10.10 16.49 1.77
N GLY A 58 -10.77 17.56 2.19
CA GLY A 58 -12.04 17.97 1.57
C GLY A 58 -11.95 18.18 0.06
N SER A 59 -10.82 18.71 -0.43
CA SER A 59 -10.58 18.89 -1.86
C SER A 59 -10.54 17.57 -2.65
N VAL A 60 -10.02 16.52 -2.05
CA VAL A 60 -9.95 15.18 -2.68
C VAL A 60 -11.34 14.54 -2.68
N GLU A 61 -12.07 14.65 -1.60
CA GLU A 61 -13.45 14.16 -1.51
C GLU A 61 -14.36 14.86 -2.51
N ASP A 62 -14.24 16.18 -2.65
CA ASP A 62 -14.96 16.95 -3.66
C ASP A 62 -14.64 16.50 -5.08
N ALA A 63 -13.37 16.23 -5.38
CA ALA A 63 -12.94 15.72 -6.67
C ALA A 63 -13.57 14.35 -6.97
N LEU A 64 -13.58 13.45 -5.99
CA LEU A 64 -14.23 12.15 -6.10
C LEU A 64 -15.73 12.28 -6.39
N GLN A 65 -16.41 13.15 -5.69
CA GLN A 65 -17.85 13.39 -5.90
C GLN A 65 -18.18 13.95 -7.29
N ARG A 66 -17.23 14.65 -7.91
CA ARG A 66 -17.33 15.14 -9.29
C ARG A 66 -16.98 14.08 -10.33
N GLY A 67 -16.68 12.85 -9.92
CA GLY A 67 -16.35 11.76 -10.81
C GLY A 67 -14.86 11.66 -11.17
N VAL A 68 -13.98 12.42 -10.54
CA VAL A 68 -12.53 12.31 -10.73
C VAL A 68 -12.03 11.07 -10.00
N PRO A 69 -11.41 10.10 -10.68
CA PRO A 69 -10.87 8.93 -10.00
C PRO A 69 -9.63 9.30 -9.18
N VAL A 70 -9.50 8.63 -8.04
CA VAL A 70 -8.34 8.77 -7.16
C VAL A 70 -7.64 7.43 -7.01
N TYR A 71 -6.31 7.45 -7.07
CA TYR A 71 -5.49 6.25 -6.94
C TYR A 71 -4.80 6.23 -5.58
N PHE A 72 -4.95 5.12 -4.88
CA PHE A 72 -4.24 4.86 -3.65
C PHE A 72 -3.10 3.90 -3.95
N VAL A 73 -1.89 4.27 -3.57
CA VAL A 73 -0.69 3.46 -3.83
C VAL A 73 -0.07 3.07 -2.50
N ALA A 74 0.02 1.76 -2.28
CA ALA A 74 0.79 1.19 -1.20
C ALA A 74 2.15 0.76 -1.74
N GLN A 75 3.20 1.17 -1.07
CA GLN A 75 4.57 0.78 -1.40
C GLN A 75 5.20 0.10 -0.20
N ALA A 76 5.71 -1.09 -0.41
CA ALA A 76 6.49 -1.81 0.57
C ALA A 76 7.94 -1.92 0.10
N THR A 77 8.87 -1.55 0.95
CA THR A 77 10.29 -1.69 0.70
C THR A 77 10.92 -2.53 1.80
N LEU A 78 11.63 -3.57 1.40
CA LEU A 78 12.31 -4.47 2.30
C LEU A 78 13.80 -4.17 2.30
N TYR A 79 14.35 -3.91 3.49
CA TYR A 79 15.76 -3.68 3.68
C TYR A 79 16.39 -4.82 4.47
N ARG A 80 17.63 -5.18 4.07
CA ARG A 80 18.49 -6.05 4.86
C ARG A 80 19.48 -5.19 5.61
N HIS A 81 19.52 -5.34 6.92
CA HIS A 81 20.52 -4.66 7.73
C HIS A 81 21.89 -5.35 7.59
N ARG A 82 22.89 -4.58 7.11
CA ARG A 82 24.28 -5.02 7.11
C ARG A 82 25.04 -4.26 8.20
N TRP A 83 25.71 -4.99 9.07
CA TRP A 83 26.36 -4.44 10.27
C TRP A 83 27.53 -3.50 9.98
N TYR A 84 28.12 -3.51 8.78
CA TYR A 84 29.34 -2.77 8.44
C TYR A 84 29.15 -1.67 7.38
N TRP A 85 27.98 -1.57 6.75
CA TRP A 85 27.69 -0.58 5.71
C TRP A 85 26.29 -0.02 5.84
N ARG A 86 25.64 0.24 4.74
CA ARG A 86 24.27 0.72 4.67
C ARG A 86 23.30 -0.45 4.59
N ASP A 87 22.07 -0.21 5.01
CA ASP A 87 20.99 -1.14 4.77
C ASP A 87 20.85 -1.37 3.25
N GLU A 88 20.82 -2.62 2.85
CA GLU A 88 20.64 -3.00 1.46
C GLU A 88 19.15 -3.17 1.15
N ARG A 89 18.68 -2.48 0.12
CA ARG A 89 17.33 -2.68 -0.37
C ARG A 89 17.24 -4.03 -1.09
N VAL A 90 16.46 -4.94 -0.52
CA VAL A 90 16.29 -6.30 -1.05
C VAL A 90 15.13 -6.35 -2.04
N ALA A 91 14.04 -5.67 -1.74
CA ALA A 91 12.86 -5.67 -2.58
C ALA A 91 12.07 -4.36 -2.42
N ARG A 92 11.40 -3.98 -3.49
CA ARG A 92 10.45 -2.87 -3.51
C ARG A 92 9.28 -3.26 -4.38
N VAL A 93 8.08 -3.21 -3.81
CA VAL A 93 6.85 -3.55 -4.49
C VAL A 93 5.79 -2.48 -4.27
N GLN A 94 4.91 -2.34 -5.24
CA GLN A 94 3.79 -1.40 -5.17
C GLN A 94 2.49 -2.12 -5.47
N ARG A 95 1.42 -1.63 -4.86
CA ARG A 95 0.06 -2.05 -5.11
C ARG A 95 -0.83 -0.82 -5.17
N SER A 96 -1.70 -0.75 -6.15
CA SER A 96 -2.56 0.43 -6.34
C SER A 96 -4.03 0.05 -6.44
N TRP A 97 -4.87 0.91 -5.90
CA TRP A 97 -6.31 0.84 -5.99
C TRP A 97 -6.85 2.10 -6.62
N ARG A 98 -7.81 1.96 -7.50
CA ARG A 98 -8.52 3.07 -8.11
C ARG A 98 -9.90 3.19 -7.47
N VAL A 99 -10.21 4.36 -6.93
CA VAL A 99 -11.52 4.68 -6.38
C VAL A 99 -12.19 5.72 -7.26
N ALA A 100 -13.41 5.44 -7.71
CA ALA A 100 -14.17 6.35 -8.54
C ALA A 100 -15.65 6.32 -8.15
N TYR A 101 -16.30 7.48 -8.21
CA TYR A 101 -17.74 7.60 -8.05
C TYR A 101 -18.43 7.42 -9.40
N GLN A 102 -19.53 6.69 -9.41
CA GLN A 102 -20.38 6.52 -10.57
C GLN A 102 -21.74 7.22 -10.36
N PRO A 103 -21.93 8.41 -10.94
CA PRO A 103 -23.15 9.18 -10.69
C PRO A 103 -24.43 8.48 -11.14
N LEU A 104 -24.38 7.73 -12.24
CA LEU A 104 -25.53 7.04 -12.79
C LEU A 104 -26.14 5.97 -11.86
N THR A 105 -25.28 5.32 -11.09
CA THR A 105 -25.68 4.25 -10.17
C THR A 105 -25.55 4.66 -8.71
N SER A 106 -25.04 5.86 -8.45
CA SER A 106 -24.75 6.38 -7.11
C SER A 106 -23.88 5.45 -6.28
N ASN A 107 -22.98 4.73 -6.93
CA ASN A 107 -22.08 3.76 -6.31
C ASN A 107 -20.63 4.21 -6.43
N TRP A 108 -19.83 3.72 -5.49
CA TRP A 108 -18.38 3.89 -5.47
C TRP A 108 -17.72 2.62 -6.00
N ARG A 109 -16.89 2.76 -7.03
CA ARG A 109 -16.19 1.63 -7.63
C ARG A 109 -14.74 1.62 -7.18
N VAL A 110 -14.30 0.47 -6.66
CA VAL A 110 -12.89 0.23 -6.31
C VAL A 110 -12.33 -0.78 -7.30
N GLY A 111 -11.28 -0.37 -8.01
CA GLY A 111 -10.54 -1.21 -8.95
C GLY A 111 -9.20 -1.64 -8.38
N PHE A 112 -8.88 -2.92 -8.49
CA PHE A 112 -7.61 -3.49 -8.08
C PHE A 112 -7.26 -4.64 -9.02
N GLY A 113 -6.07 -4.58 -9.66
CA GLY A 113 -5.53 -5.68 -10.45
C GLY A 113 -6.47 -6.25 -11.52
N GLY A 114 -7.28 -5.42 -12.16
CA GLY A 114 -8.28 -5.86 -13.14
C GLY A 114 -9.65 -6.24 -12.54
N PHE A 115 -9.74 -6.35 -11.22
CA PHE A 115 -11.01 -6.57 -10.53
C PHE A 115 -11.64 -5.24 -10.15
N ASN A 116 -12.96 -5.15 -10.28
CA ASN A 116 -13.74 -4.00 -9.87
C ASN A 116 -14.87 -4.44 -8.96
N GLN A 117 -15.05 -3.71 -7.87
CA GLN A 117 -16.13 -3.94 -6.94
C GLN A 117 -16.83 -2.63 -6.61
N SER A 118 -18.14 -2.67 -6.48
CA SER A 118 -18.97 -1.50 -6.17
C SER A 118 -19.36 -1.49 -4.71
N TYR A 119 -19.36 -0.30 -4.12
CA TYR A 119 -19.76 -0.06 -2.73
C TYR A 119 -20.79 1.05 -2.67
N PRO A 120 -21.76 0.97 -1.75
CA PRO A 120 -22.81 1.98 -1.65
C PRO A 120 -22.32 3.30 -1.03
N THR A 121 -21.26 3.28 -0.26
CA THR A 121 -20.73 4.46 0.43
C THR A 121 -19.24 4.66 0.17
N LEU A 122 -18.79 5.91 0.26
CA LEU A 122 -17.36 6.25 0.18
C LEU A 122 -16.56 5.59 1.32
N GLY A 123 -17.11 5.55 2.52
CA GLY A 123 -16.46 4.93 3.68
C GLY A 123 -16.14 3.45 3.46
N GLU A 124 -17.08 2.71 2.90
CA GLU A 124 -16.87 1.29 2.55
C GLU A 124 -15.86 1.11 1.43
N ALA A 125 -15.90 1.97 0.41
CA ALA A 125 -14.94 1.96 -0.68
C ALA A 125 -13.51 2.25 -0.18
N LEU A 126 -13.35 3.24 0.69
CA LEU A 126 -12.05 3.57 1.29
C LEU A 126 -11.54 2.45 2.19
N ALA A 127 -12.41 1.81 2.97
CA ALA A 127 -12.05 0.67 3.79
C ALA A 127 -11.55 -0.50 2.92
N ALA A 128 -12.16 -0.75 1.79
CA ALA A 128 -11.71 -1.77 0.85
C ALA A 128 -10.38 -1.42 0.19
N ALA A 129 -10.15 -0.16 -0.15
CA ALA A 129 -8.92 0.32 -0.78
C ALA A 129 -7.74 0.46 0.19
N SER A 130 -8.00 0.44 1.50
CA SER A 130 -7.00 0.61 2.54
C SER A 130 -6.59 -0.68 3.24
N ARG A 131 -7.10 -1.81 2.78
CA ARG A 131 -6.82 -3.12 3.35
C ARG A 131 -6.25 -4.05 2.29
N SER A 132 -5.22 -4.81 2.66
CA SER A 132 -4.64 -5.82 1.79
C SER A 132 -4.19 -7.02 2.60
N THR A 133 -4.43 -8.21 2.04
CA THR A 133 -4.00 -9.48 2.63
C THR A 133 -3.23 -10.29 1.61
N GLY A 134 -2.22 -11.05 2.07
CA GLY A 134 -1.47 -11.95 1.23
C GLY A 134 -0.66 -11.24 0.12
N TRP A 135 -0.21 -10.03 0.37
CA TRP A 135 0.58 -9.29 -0.61
C TRP A 135 2.02 -9.80 -0.64
N LYS A 136 2.40 -10.46 -1.72
CA LYS A 136 3.78 -10.92 -1.91
C LYS A 136 4.73 -9.75 -2.06
N VAL A 137 5.73 -9.69 -1.18
CA VAL A 137 6.76 -8.65 -1.18
C VAL A 137 8.07 -9.17 -1.75
N ALA A 138 8.44 -10.39 -1.43
CA ALA A 138 9.69 -11.01 -1.85
C ALA A 138 9.61 -12.53 -1.75
N ASP A 139 10.53 -13.21 -2.43
CA ASP A 139 10.81 -14.62 -2.18
C ASP A 139 11.74 -14.75 -0.96
N THR A 140 11.57 -15.80 -0.18
CA THR A 140 12.40 -16.01 1.02
C THR A 140 13.88 -16.19 0.67
N ALA A 141 14.19 -16.71 -0.51
CA ALA A 141 15.54 -16.80 -1.02
C ALA A 141 16.24 -15.43 -1.13
N GLN A 142 15.48 -14.37 -1.43
CA GLN A 142 16.01 -13.00 -1.47
C GLN A 142 16.34 -12.47 -0.06
N LEU A 143 15.69 -13.02 0.97
CA LEU A 143 15.90 -12.61 2.36
C LEU A 143 17.15 -13.25 2.96
N ASP A 144 17.36 -14.51 2.65
CA ASP A 144 18.43 -15.29 3.24
C ASP A 144 19.80 -14.92 2.66
N GLY A 145 19.78 -14.09 1.60
CA GLY A 145 20.98 -13.64 0.92
C GLY A 145 21.66 -14.78 0.21
N ASP A 146 21.95 -14.59 -1.05
CA ASP A 146 22.76 -15.57 -1.78
C ASP A 146 24.08 -15.79 -1.01
N SER A 147 24.18 -16.93 -0.39
CA SER A 147 25.40 -17.39 0.25
C SER A 147 26.37 -17.87 -0.83
N ARG A 148 26.79 -16.96 -1.67
CA ARG A 148 27.93 -17.17 -2.55
C ARG A 148 29.00 -16.15 -2.25
#